data_464e8866b7b1650e5c639d3037c9723c
#
_entry.id   464e8866b7b1650e5c639d3037c9723c
#
_cell.length_a   1.000
_cell.length_b   1.000
_cell.length_c   1.000
_cell.angle_alpha   90.00
_cell.angle_beta   90.00
_cell.angle_gamma   90.00
#
_symmetry.space_group_name_H-M   'P 1'
#
loop_
_entity.id
_entity.type
_entity.pdbx_description
1 polymer ?
#
loop_
_entity_poly.entity_id
_entity_poly.type
_entity_poly.pdbx_seq_one_letter_code
_entity_poly.pdbx_strand_id
1 'polypeptide(L)'
;LGIQSVDSFRLSGRNEDDGVSNSINFVSLDKDAFAYGVVEQLAPGIRRVIAENPSKFTYHGTGTYIIGEGDVAVVDPGPQIDTHRDALAAALHGDTVRTILVTHCHADHSPLAAWLHAETGAPTVAFGPHDRPDAELWNIGTDPEGFGIAPPSGEPEADTAEQEVKIEESTDHAFVPDIVVDTGDVAATGSIGSIPWTVTALHTPGHTSNHTCFAFNDGSTTSLFSGDHVMGWSTTVVSPPDGDMAAYFDSLRVVAGRTDDVIIPTHGSPVTDPQTYVRQLVAHREVREQQIVDAVRRGLSTIPEMVTELYAAVSVELHKPAARSVLSHLVKLVDEGTIAFDSPVKPRLDSIYVAV
;
A
#
# COMPACT_ATOMS: atom_id res chain seq x y z
N LEU A 1 -2.94 18.81 14.02
CA LEU A 1 -3.35 17.55 14.65
C LEU A 1 -2.51 16.47 14.00
N GLY A 2 -1.54 15.89 14.76
CA GLY A 2 -0.65 14.87 14.25
C GLY A 2 -1.44 13.60 13.91
N ILE A 3 -1.34 13.15 12.66
CA ILE A 3 -1.86 11.86 12.24
C ILE A 3 -0.94 10.82 12.87
N GLN A 4 -1.43 10.11 13.88
CA GLN A 4 -0.74 8.94 14.41
C GLN A 4 -0.99 7.79 13.43
N SER A 5 0.07 7.18 12.91
CA SER A 5 -0.03 5.98 12.09
C SER A 5 -0.70 4.84 12.88
N VAL A 6 -1.40 3.95 12.17
CA VAL A 6 -2.16 2.82 12.75
C VAL A 6 -1.30 1.92 13.64
N ASP A 7 0.01 1.95 13.48
CA ASP A 7 0.98 1.09 14.17
C ASP A 7 2.15 1.83 14.85
N SER A 8 1.96 3.07 15.31
CA SER A 8 3.00 3.79 16.04
C SER A 8 3.26 3.19 17.44
N PHE A 9 3.57 1.89 17.51
CA PHE A 9 3.83 1.17 18.75
C PHE A 9 5.29 0.76 18.89
N ARG A 10 5.92 1.21 19.98
CA ARG A 10 7.11 0.56 20.52
C ARG A 10 6.68 -0.77 21.14
N LEU A 11 6.87 -1.87 20.43
CA LEU A 11 6.79 -3.20 20.99
C LEU A 11 8.02 -3.41 21.90
N SER A 12 7.83 -3.42 23.20
CA SER A 12 8.89 -3.77 24.17
C SER A 12 9.01 -5.30 24.25
N GLY A 13 9.79 -5.87 23.34
CA GLY A 13 10.19 -7.26 23.40
C GLY A 13 11.58 -7.36 22.77
N ARG A 14 12.62 -7.65 23.56
CA ARG A 14 13.96 -7.97 23.03
C ARG A 14 14.01 -9.46 22.75
N ASN A 15 14.08 -9.82 21.45
CA ASN A 15 14.75 -11.05 21.05
C ASN A 15 16.18 -10.67 20.65
N GLU A 16 17.17 -11.22 21.36
CA GLU A 16 18.60 -10.87 21.26
C GLU A 16 19.34 -11.76 20.27
N ASP A 17 18.81 -12.08 19.07
CA ASP A 17 19.60 -12.98 18.21
C ASP A 17 20.08 -12.41 16.86
N ASP A 18 19.55 -11.28 16.33
CA ASP A 18 20.04 -10.74 15.05
C ASP A 18 20.29 -9.21 15.04
N GLY A 19 20.21 -8.52 16.15
CA GLY A 19 20.49 -7.08 16.23
C GLY A 19 19.47 -6.16 15.52
N VAL A 20 18.38 -6.69 15.00
CA VAL A 20 17.30 -5.91 14.38
C VAL A 20 16.35 -5.43 15.47
N SER A 21 16.19 -4.11 15.58
CA SER A 21 15.19 -3.53 16.48
C SER A 21 13.78 -3.96 16.03
N ASN A 22 12.95 -4.45 16.97
CA ASN A 22 11.54 -4.79 16.71
C ASN A 22 10.66 -3.54 16.52
N SER A 23 11.23 -2.34 16.49
CA SER A 23 10.52 -1.09 16.21
C SER A 23 10.84 -0.62 14.80
N ILE A 24 9.79 -0.34 14.02
CA ILE A 24 9.93 0.26 12.69
C ILE A 24 10.36 1.73 12.88
N ASN A 25 11.37 2.14 12.13
CA ASN A 25 11.77 3.53 12.05
C ASN A 25 11.02 4.21 10.90
N PHE A 26 9.77 4.59 11.14
CA PHE A 26 8.97 5.29 10.14
C PHE A 26 9.62 6.60 9.71
N VAL A 27 9.54 6.87 8.41
CA VAL A 27 10.06 8.09 7.78
C VAL A 27 8.89 9.04 7.52
N SER A 28 8.85 10.14 8.27
CA SER A 28 7.83 11.17 8.08
C SER A 28 8.17 12.09 6.90
N LEU A 29 7.16 12.51 6.16
CA LEU A 29 7.26 13.62 5.21
C LEU A 29 6.74 14.87 5.92
N ASP A 30 7.59 15.90 6.03
CA ASP A 30 7.18 17.19 6.60
C ASP A 30 6.21 17.88 5.63
N LYS A 31 5.11 18.42 6.15
CA LYS A 31 4.14 19.20 5.36
C LYS A 31 4.74 20.44 4.71
N ASP A 32 5.79 20.99 5.29
CA ASP A 32 6.50 22.17 4.75
C ASP A 32 7.55 21.78 3.69
N ALA A 33 7.79 20.48 3.49
CA ALA A 33 8.80 19.98 2.55
C ALA A 33 8.28 19.78 1.12
N PHE A 34 6.97 19.88 0.88
CA PHE A 34 6.37 19.71 -0.45
C PHE A 34 5.19 20.67 -0.66
N ALA A 35 4.74 20.81 -1.91
CA ALA A 35 3.49 21.49 -2.25
C ALA A 35 2.69 20.64 -3.24
N TYR A 36 1.36 20.62 -3.07
CA TYR A 36 0.47 19.89 -3.98
C TYR A 36 0.57 20.44 -5.40
N GLY A 37 0.56 19.56 -6.40
CA GLY A 37 0.62 19.91 -7.79
C GLY A 37 1.93 20.54 -8.26
N VAL A 38 2.95 20.60 -7.41
CA VAL A 38 4.29 21.13 -7.75
C VAL A 38 5.24 19.98 -8.03
N VAL A 39 6.03 20.12 -9.09
CA VAL A 39 7.07 19.14 -9.46
C VAL A 39 8.20 19.18 -8.43
N GLU A 40 8.46 18.06 -7.80
CA GLU A 40 9.61 17.84 -6.93
C GLU A 40 10.64 16.95 -7.64
N GLN A 41 11.91 17.36 -7.60
CA GLN A 41 13.01 16.52 -8.11
C GLN A 41 13.54 15.63 -6.98
N LEU A 42 13.29 14.31 -7.07
CA LEU A 42 13.76 13.35 -6.07
C LEU A 42 15.19 12.87 -6.33
N ALA A 43 15.51 12.63 -7.60
CA ALA A 43 16.83 12.20 -8.08
C ALA A 43 17.01 12.66 -9.54
N PRO A 44 18.21 12.65 -10.12
CA PRO A 44 18.37 12.90 -11.54
C PRO A 44 17.41 12.05 -12.37
N GLY A 45 16.57 12.70 -13.20
CA GLY A 45 15.59 12.05 -14.05
C GLY A 45 14.41 11.38 -13.31
N ILE A 46 14.22 11.59 -12.01
CA ILE A 46 13.05 11.11 -11.25
C ILE A 46 12.36 12.31 -10.60
N ARG A 47 11.16 12.63 -11.06
CA ARG A 47 10.31 13.71 -10.58
C ARG A 47 9.05 13.14 -9.91
N ARG A 48 8.50 13.89 -8.94
CA ARG A 48 7.24 13.56 -8.27
C ARG A 48 6.27 14.73 -8.34
N VAL A 49 4.98 14.42 -8.49
CA VAL A 49 3.87 15.35 -8.30
C VAL A 49 2.90 14.73 -7.31
N ILE A 50 2.59 15.42 -6.20
CA ILE A 50 1.69 14.89 -5.17
C ILE A 50 0.28 15.43 -5.40
N ALA A 51 -0.71 14.52 -5.44
CA ALA A 51 -2.13 14.85 -5.50
C ALA A 51 -2.63 15.37 -4.14
N GLU A 52 -3.59 16.31 -4.17
CA GLU A 52 -4.22 16.82 -2.95
C GLU A 52 -5.39 15.93 -2.51
N ASN A 53 -5.06 14.71 -2.08
CA ASN A 53 -6.00 13.73 -1.53
C ASN A 53 -5.50 13.20 -0.16
N PRO A 54 -5.18 14.08 0.82
CA PRO A 54 -4.66 13.65 2.11
C PRO A 54 -5.72 12.90 2.92
N SER A 55 -5.35 11.75 3.46
CA SER A 55 -6.20 10.93 4.29
C SER A 55 -5.40 10.09 5.29
N LYS A 56 -6.10 9.27 6.07
CA LYS A 56 -5.48 8.27 6.93
C LYS A 56 -4.84 7.10 6.17
N PHE A 57 -5.11 6.95 4.88
CA PHE A 57 -4.53 5.91 4.01
C PHE A 57 -3.45 6.47 3.09
N THR A 58 -3.66 7.65 2.55
CA THR A 58 -2.74 8.31 1.62
C THR A 58 -1.74 9.26 2.27
N TYR A 59 -1.82 9.42 3.61
CA TYR A 59 -0.96 10.34 4.38
C TYR A 59 -1.15 11.79 3.92
N HIS A 60 -0.20 12.30 3.13
CA HIS A 60 -0.26 13.65 2.56
C HIS A 60 -0.76 13.66 1.11
N GLY A 61 -1.08 12.52 0.56
CA GLY A 61 -1.59 12.37 -0.80
C GLY A 61 -0.80 11.35 -1.62
N THR A 62 -1.28 11.10 -2.84
CA THR A 62 -0.72 10.15 -3.78
C THR A 62 0.35 10.80 -4.64
N GLY A 63 1.53 10.22 -4.70
CA GLY A 63 2.64 10.64 -5.54
C GLY A 63 2.62 10.00 -6.92
N THR A 64 2.48 10.79 -7.97
CA THR A 64 2.74 10.36 -9.35
C THR A 64 4.20 10.60 -9.68
N TYR A 65 4.88 9.60 -10.27
CA TYR A 65 6.29 9.70 -10.61
C TYR A 65 6.50 9.78 -12.12
N ILE A 66 7.47 10.61 -12.53
CA ILE A 66 7.89 10.79 -13.93
C ILE A 66 9.36 10.39 -14.00
N ILE A 67 9.68 9.38 -14.81
CA ILE A 67 11.01 8.80 -14.96
C ILE A 67 11.55 9.13 -16.35
N GLY A 68 12.74 9.74 -16.41
CA GLY A 68 13.40 10.09 -17.65
C GLY A 68 13.39 11.59 -17.97
N GLU A 69 13.94 11.95 -19.12
CA GLU A 69 14.01 13.30 -19.69
C GLU A 69 13.69 13.25 -21.17
N GLY A 70 12.75 14.08 -21.63
CA GLY A 70 12.28 14.11 -23.02
C GLY A 70 11.37 12.93 -23.33
N ASP A 71 11.91 11.72 -23.39
CA ASP A 71 11.11 10.47 -23.43
C ASP A 71 10.99 9.94 -22.00
N VAL A 72 9.73 9.84 -21.47
CA VAL A 72 9.48 9.53 -20.06
C VAL A 72 8.51 8.36 -19.89
N ALA A 73 8.64 7.69 -18.74
CA ALA A 73 7.59 6.82 -18.18
C ALA A 73 6.91 7.51 -17.00
N VAL A 74 5.61 7.27 -16.82
CA VAL A 74 4.83 7.77 -15.69
C VAL A 74 4.38 6.60 -14.83
N VAL A 75 4.63 6.66 -13.51
CA VAL A 75 4.18 5.66 -12.54
C VAL A 75 3.03 6.22 -11.73
N ASP A 76 1.95 5.46 -11.64
CA ASP A 76 0.71 5.79 -10.93
C ASP A 76 0.22 7.21 -11.27
N PRO A 77 -0.50 7.40 -12.39
CA PRO A 77 -1.00 8.71 -12.79
C PRO A 77 -1.89 9.39 -11.76
N GLY A 78 -2.45 8.60 -10.81
CA GLY A 78 -3.12 9.11 -9.63
C GLY A 78 -4.64 9.17 -9.71
N PRO A 79 -5.26 9.77 -8.67
CA PRO A 79 -6.71 9.88 -8.55
C PRO A 79 -7.32 10.81 -9.59
N GLN A 80 -8.58 10.59 -9.92
CA GLN A 80 -9.33 11.43 -10.85
C GLN A 80 -9.71 12.78 -10.19
N ILE A 81 -8.69 13.61 -9.96
CA ILE A 81 -8.81 14.97 -9.40
C ILE A 81 -8.33 15.95 -10.45
N ASP A 82 -9.19 16.92 -10.82
CA ASP A 82 -8.88 17.87 -11.89
C ASP A 82 -7.60 18.68 -11.63
N THR A 83 -7.38 19.13 -10.40
CA THR A 83 -6.16 19.88 -10.04
C THR A 83 -4.89 19.02 -10.19
N HIS A 84 -4.97 17.72 -9.87
CA HIS A 84 -3.84 16.81 -10.06
C HIS A 84 -3.60 16.50 -11.54
N ARG A 85 -4.65 16.25 -12.30
CA ARG A 85 -4.57 16.08 -13.76
C ARG A 85 -3.90 17.29 -14.43
N ASP A 86 -4.33 18.51 -14.09
CA ASP A 86 -3.79 19.73 -14.67
C ASP A 86 -2.31 19.95 -14.27
N ALA A 87 -1.94 19.60 -13.02
CA ALA A 87 -0.57 19.65 -12.54
C ALA A 87 0.32 18.60 -13.25
N LEU A 88 -0.18 17.40 -13.46
CA LEU A 88 0.53 16.35 -14.21
C LEU A 88 0.72 16.74 -15.68
N ALA A 89 -0.31 17.30 -16.32
CA ALA A 89 -0.19 17.82 -17.69
C ALA A 89 0.88 18.92 -17.79
N ALA A 90 0.92 19.85 -16.80
CA ALA A 90 1.95 20.88 -16.74
C ALA A 90 3.36 20.30 -16.49
N ALA A 91 3.47 19.29 -15.63
CA ALA A 91 4.75 18.60 -15.32
C ALA A 91 5.33 17.85 -16.51
N LEU A 92 4.47 17.37 -17.41
CA LEU A 92 4.84 16.64 -18.63
C LEU A 92 5.05 17.55 -19.84
N HIS A 93 4.91 18.89 -19.66
CA HIS A 93 5.05 19.80 -20.78
C HIS A 93 6.45 19.75 -21.39
N GLY A 94 6.52 19.39 -22.67
CA GLY A 94 7.77 19.22 -23.41
C GLY A 94 8.35 17.82 -23.39
N ASP A 95 7.78 16.91 -22.59
CA ASP A 95 8.12 15.49 -22.60
C ASP A 95 7.21 14.70 -23.54
N THR A 96 7.68 13.53 -23.94
CA THR A 96 6.92 12.50 -24.65
C THR A 96 6.71 11.32 -23.73
N VAL A 97 5.49 11.09 -23.26
CA VAL A 97 5.17 9.91 -22.46
C VAL A 97 5.24 8.68 -23.35
N ARG A 98 6.09 7.72 -23.01
CA ARG A 98 6.28 6.46 -23.74
C ARG A 98 5.57 5.29 -23.10
N THR A 99 5.35 5.34 -21.79
CA THR A 99 4.77 4.24 -21.03
C THR A 99 4.09 4.80 -19.78
N ILE A 100 2.95 4.21 -19.43
CA ILE A 100 2.19 4.51 -18.21
C ILE A 100 2.22 3.23 -17.36
N LEU A 101 2.91 3.26 -16.25
CA LEU A 101 3.07 2.15 -15.32
C LEU A 101 2.03 2.29 -14.19
N VAL A 102 1.29 1.23 -13.89
CA VAL A 102 0.32 1.22 -12.79
C VAL A 102 0.67 0.10 -11.83
N THR A 103 0.93 0.46 -10.56
CA THR A 103 1.32 -0.49 -9.53
C THR A 103 0.18 -1.42 -9.16
N HIS A 104 -1.03 -0.86 -9.00
CA HIS A 104 -2.26 -1.61 -8.70
C HIS A 104 -3.51 -0.76 -8.99
N CYS A 105 -4.68 -1.37 -8.89
CA CYS A 105 -5.93 -0.77 -9.31
C CYS A 105 -6.73 -0.06 -8.19
N HIS A 106 -6.11 0.53 -7.17
CA HIS A 106 -6.85 1.39 -6.27
C HIS A 106 -7.16 2.75 -6.93
N ALA A 107 -8.26 3.36 -6.50
CA ALA A 107 -8.82 4.56 -7.11
C ALA A 107 -7.96 5.82 -6.96
N ASP A 108 -6.91 5.76 -6.18
CA ASP A 108 -5.93 6.84 -6.06
C ASP A 108 -4.65 6.60 -6.88
N HIS A 109 -4.52 5.47 -7.60
CA HIS A 109 -3.36 5.13 -8.43
C HIS A 109 -3.68 5.11 -9.93
N SER A 110 -4.71 4.36 -10.35
CA SER A 110 -4.96 4.03 -11.75
C SER A 110 -5.89 4.99 -12.53
N PRO A 111 -6.86 5.72 -11.95
CA PRO A 111 -7.93 6.35 -12.73
C PRO A 111 -7.47 7.35 -13.78
N LEU A 112 -6.43 8.14 -13.51
CA LEU A 112 -5.89 9.07 -14.51
C LEU A 112 -5.08 8.40 -15.62
N ALA A 113 -4.81 7.07 -15.54
CA ALA A 113 -4.14 6.35 -16.62
C ALA A 113 -4.94 6.38 -17.93
N ALA A 114 -6.27 6.27 -17.85
CA ALA A 114 -7.14 6.34 -19.04
C ALA A 114 -7.07 7.73 -19.71
N TRP A 115 -7.07 8.80 -18.93
CA TRP A 115 -6.89 10.15 -19.47
C TRP A 115 -5.51 10.32 -20.10
N LEU A 116 -4.44 9.91 -19.40
CA LEU A 116 -3.07 10.08 -19.89
C LEU A 116 -2.81 9.27 -21.15
N HIS A 117 -3.37 8.04 -21.23
CA HIS A 117 -3.35 7.22 -22.43
C HIS A 117 -4.04 7.93 -23.62
N ALA A 118 -5.22 8.49 -23.38
CA ALA A 118 -5.98 9.20 -24.42
C ALA A 118 -5.24 10.45 -24.95
N GLU A 119 -4.57 11.20 -24.09
CA GLU A 119 -3.82 12.42 -24.45
C GLU A 119 -2.51 12.12 -25.17
N THR A 120 -1.84 11.03 -24.82
CA THR A 120 -0.45 10.76 -25.26
C THR A 120 -0.32 9.60 -26.24
N GLY A 121 -1.29 8.69 -26.25
CA GLY A 121 -1.21 7.41 -26.96
C GLY A 121 -0.21 6.40 -26.34
N ALA A 122 0.38 6.72 -25.18
CA ALA A 122 1.28 5.83 -24.50
C ALA A 122 0.54 4.60 -23.93
N PRO A 123 1.07 3.36 -24.08
CA PRO A 123 0.43 2.18 -23.53
C PRO A 123 0.47 2.19 -22.00
N THR A 124 -0.57 1.64 -21.39
CA THR A 124 -0.64 1.29 -19.98
C THR A 124 -0.03 -0.08 -19.73
N VAL A 125 0.79 -0.20 -18.69
CA VAL A 125 1.52 -1.42 -18.31
C VAL A 125 1.28 -1.72 -16.84
N ALA A 126 0.79 -2.92 -16.54
CA ALA A 126 0.57 -3.42 -15.18
C ALA A 126 0.61 -4.96 -15.17
N PHE A 127 0.53 -5.57 -13.99
CA PHE A 127 0.40 -7.03 -13.85
C PHE A 127 -0.90 -7.56 -14.46
N GLY A 128 -1.99 -6.79 -14.34
CA GLY A 128 -3.28 -7.16 -14.89
C GLY A 128 -4.41 -6.30 -14.30
N PRO A 129 -5.65 -6.53 -14.75
CA PRO A 129 -6.81 -5.91 -14.12
C PRO A 129 -6.98 -6.44 -12.70
N HIS A 130 -7.76 -5.71 -11.90
CA HIS A 130 -8.20 -6.22 -10.60
C HIS A 130 -9.36 -7.21 -10.81
N ASP A 131 -9.03 -8.45 -11.02
CA ASP A 131 -9.99 -9.53 -11.24
C ASP A 131 -9.71 -10.68 -10.28
N ARG A 132 -10.43 -10.71 -9.16
CA ARG A 132 -10.45 -11.84 -8.23
C ARG A 132 -11.89 -12.31 -8.05
N PRO A 133 -12.40 -13.20 -8.94
CA PRO A 133 -13.75 -13.74 -8.82
C PRO A 133 -14.04 -14.37 -7.45
N ASP A 134 -13.02 -15.01 -6.84
CA ASP A 134 -13.16 -15.59 -5.50
C ASP A 134 -13.31 -14.52 -4.41
N ALA A 135 -12.71 -13.36 -4.59
CA ALA A 135 -12.83 -12.24 -3.66
C ALA A 135 -14.23 -11.63 -3.68
N GLU A 136 -14.87 -11.55 -4.83
CA GLU A 136 -16.27 -11.10 -4.96
C GLU A 136 -17.26 -12.06 -4.26
N LEU A 137 -16.94 -13.35 -4.22
CA LEU A 137 -17.77 -14.37 -3.58
C LEU A 137 -17.53 -14.45 -2.06
N TRP A 138 -16.41 -13.95 -1.58
CA TRP A 138 -16.06 -14.00 -0.16
C TRP A 138 -16.60 -12.79 0.60
N ASN A 139 -17.75 -12.99 1.23
CA ASN A 139 -18.28 -12.02 2.17
C ASN A 139 -17.51 -12.08 3.50
N ILE A 140 -16.67 -11.08 3.77
CA ILE A 140 -15.89 -10.97 5.02
C ILE A 140 -16.72 -10.71 6.28
N GLY A 141 -18.04 -10.58 6.16
CA GLY A 141 -18.93 -10.20 7.25
C GLY A 141 -19.17 -8.70 7.33
N THR A 142 -19.96 -8.30 8.32
CA THR A 142 -20.16 -6.88 8.64
C THR A 142 -19.08 -6.40 9.60
N ASP A 143 -18.66 -5.15 9.47
CA ASP A 143 -17.80 -4.53 10.48
C ASP A 143 -18.43 -4.72 11.85
N PRO A 144 -17.69 -5.23 12.86
CA PRO A 144 -18.26 -5.55 14.16
C PRO A 144 -18.90 -4.31 14.81
N GLU A 145 -20.16 -4.45 15.23
CA GLU A 145 -20.76 -3.49 16.14
C GLU A 145 -20.04 -3.64 17.48
N GLY A 146 -19.44 -2.58 18.00
CA GLY A 146 -18.81 -2.63 19.30
C GLY A 146 -17.45 -1.95 19.43
N PHE A 147 -16.87 -1.46 18.35
CA PHE A 147 -15.81 -0.46 18.47
C PHE A 147 -16.50 0.89 18.80
N GLY A 148 -17.09 0.95 20.00
CA GLY A 148 -18.03 1.98 20.43
C GLY A 148 -17.43 3.38 20.33
N ILE A 149 -17.76 4.07 19.26
CA ILE A 149 -18.07 5.49 19.34
C ILE A 149 -19.59 5.56 19.14
N ALA A 150 -20.33 5.77 20.23
CA ALA A 150 -21.63 6.41 20.07
C ALA A 150 -21.34 7.75 19.37
N PRO A 151 -21.99 8.08 18.25
CA PRO A 151 -21.83 9.38 17.64
C PRO A 151 -22.11 10.44 18.71
N PRO A 152 -21.32 11.53 18.81
CA PRO A 152 -21.62 12.59 19.73
C PRO A 152 -23.07 13.01 19.46
N SER A 153 -23.90 12.90 20.48
CA SER A 153 -25.33 13.17 20.40
C SER A 153 -25.52 14.62 19.92
N GLY A 154 -25.90 14.80 18.66
CA GLY A 154 -26.45 16.07 18.23
C GLY A 154 -25.98 16.75 16.96
N GLU A 155 -25.08 16.17 16.15
CA GLU A 155 -24.83 16.72 14.83
C GLU A 155 -25.04 15.66 13.73
N PRO A 156 -25.69 16.03 12.60
CA PRO A 156 -25.78 15.11 11.46
C PRO A 156 -24.36 14.86 10.94
N GLU A 157 -23.96 13.59 10.83
CA GLU A 157 -22.74 13.19 10.17
C GLU A 157 -22.69 13.83 8.78
N ALA A 158 -21.71 14.68 8.56
CA ALA A 158 -21.47 15.20 7.23
C ALA A 158 -21.05 14.04 6.32
N ASP A 159 -21.74 13.89 5.21
CA ASP A 159 -21.58 12.89 4.13
C ASP A 159 -20.13 12.83 3.55
N THR A 160 -19.24 13.70 4.01
CA THR A 160 -17.87 13.85 3.53
C THR A 160 -16.91 12.73 3.99
N ALA A 161 -17.04 12.24 5.24
CA ALA A 161 -16.14 11.20 5.76
C ALA A 161 -16.41 9.82 5.13
N GLU A 162 -17.67 9.50 4.82
CA GLU A 162 -18.00 8.25 4.10
C GLU A 162 -17.60 8.28 2.63
N GLN A 163 -17.56 9.46 1.99
CA GLN A 163 -17.07 9.60 0.62
C GLN A 163 -15.55 9.49 0.54
N GLU A 164 -14.81 10.05 1.50
CA GLU A 164 -13.35 9.93 1.57
C GLU A 164 -12.89 8.47 1.73
N VAL A 165 -13.52 7.71 2.63
CA VAL A 165 -13.21 6.26 2.81
C VAL A 165 -13.53 5.44 1.55
N LYS A 166 -14.53 5.82 0.77
CA LYS A 166 -14.92 5.11 -0.46
C LYS A 166 -13.98 5.34 -1.64
N ILE A 167 -13.29 6.48 -1.70
CA ILE A 167 -12.40 6.78 -2.84
C ILE A 167 -11.09 6.01 -2.73
N GLU A 168 -10.53 5.84 -1.55
CA GLU A 168 -9.16 5.34 -1.35
C GLU A 168 -9.08 3.82 -1.15
N GLU A 169 -10.12 3.19 -0.61
CA GLU A 169 -10.24 1.72 -0.54
C GLU A 169 -11.02 1.16 -1.75
N SER A 170 -11.50 2.00 -2.67
CA SER A 170 -12.24 1.54 -3.83
C SER A 170 -11.29 1.07 -4.93
N THR A 171 -11.67 -0.03 -5.56
CA THR A 171 -10.94 -0.59 -6.69
C THR A 171 -11.44 0.04 -7.99
N ASP A 172 -10.51 0.44 -8.85
CA ASP A 172 -10.81 0.81 -10.23
C ASP A 172 -10.99 -0.46 -11.09
N HIS A 173 -12.19 -0.99 -11.10
CA HIS A 173 -12.56 -2.14 -11.93
C HIS A 173 -12.61 -1.84 -13.43
N ALA A 174 -12.51 -0.56 -13.81
CA ALA A 174 -12.50 -0.19 -15.23
C ALA A 174 -11.10 -0.26 -15.85
N PHE A 175 -10.05 -0.26 -15.01
CA PHE A 175 -8.69 -0.32 -15.50
C PHE A 175 -8.34 -1.70 -16.07
N VAL A 176 -7.92 -1.72 -17.32
CA VAL A 176 -7.35 -2.89 -18.00
C VAL A 176 -6.08 -2.42 -18.70
N PRO A 177 -4.89 -2.97 -18.37
CA PRO A 177 -3.66 -2.55 -19.03
C PRO A 177 -3.59 -2.99 -20.48
N ASP A 178 -2.94 -2.18 -21.33
CA ASP A 178 -2.65 -2.54 -22.73
C ASP A 178 -1.59 -3.65 -22.80
N ILE A 179 -0.63 -3.64 -21.86
CA ILE A 179 0.47 -4.57 -21.75
C ILE A 179 0.49 -5.17 -20.35
N VAL A 180 0.38 -6.48 -20.28
CA VAL A 180 0.54 -7.24 -19.04
C VAL A 180 2.01 -7.62 -18.86
N VAL A 181 2.53 -7.42 -17.64
CA VAL A 181 3.91 -7.76 -17.24
C VAL A 181 3.93 -8.62 -15.99
N ASP A 182 4.94 -9.47 -15.89
CA ASP A 182 5.23 -10.30 -14.71
C ASP A 182 6.65 -10.02 -14.21
N THR A 183 7.00 -10.65 -13.10
CA THR A 183 8.32 -10.51 -12.47
C THR A 183 9.46 -10.74 -13.45
N GLY A 184 10.32 -9.73 -13.61
CA GLY A 184 11.49 -9.75 -14.51
C GLY A 184 11.24 -9.19 -15.90
N ASP A 185 9.99 -8.93 -16.27
CA ASP A 185 9.68 -8.29 -17.55
C ASP A 185 10.13 -6.83 -17.57
N VAL A 186 10.63 -6.38 -18.71
CA VAL A 186 10.97 -4.98 -18.94
C VAL A 186 9.67 -4.19 -19.19
N ALA A 187 9.31 -3.35 -18.23
CA ALA A 187 8.09 -2.54 -18.28
C ALA A 187 8.31 -1.21 -19.01
N ALA A 188 9.50 -0.61 -18.89
CA ALA A 188 9.85 0.63 -19.59
C ALA A 188 11.37 0.76 -19.78
N THR A 189 11.77 1.54 -20.79
CA THR A 189 13.17 1.93 -21.03
C THR A 189 13.24 3.37 -21.51
N GLY A 190 14.38 4.01 -21.28
CA GLY A 190 14.63 5.38 -21.77
C GLY A 190 16.04 5.83 -21.46
N SER A 191 16.24 7.15 -21.40
CA SER A 191 17.52 7.73 -21.04
C SER A 191 17.36 9.02 -20.22
N ILE A 192 18.40 9.35 -19.44
CA ILE A 192 18.58 10.64 -18.78
C ILE A 192 19.84 11.23 -19.39
N GLY A 193 19.69 12.20 -20.30
CA GLY A 193 20.77 12.61 -21.18
C GLY A 193 21.26 11.42 -22.03
N SER A 194 22.51 11.00 -21.83
CA SER A 194 23.11 9.84 -22.53
C SER A 194 23.09 8.53 -21.70
N ILE A 195 22.59 8.56 -20.49
CA ILE A 195 22.57 7.41 -19.56
C ILE A 195 21.28 6.62 -19.80
N PRO A 196 21.36 5.37 -20.30
CA PRO A 196 20.17 4.55 -20.47
C PRO A 196 19.66 4.07 -19.11
N TRP A 197 18.35 3.93 -18.99
CA TRP A 197 17.71 3.29 -17.84
C TRP A 197 16.71 2.24 -18.27
N THR A 198 16.42 1.33 -17.36
CA THR A 198 15.43 0.27 -17.52
C THR A 198 14.56 0.21 -16.25
N VAL A 199 13.27 -0.02 -16.44
CA VAL A 199 12.32 -0.37 -15.37
C VAL A 199 11.85 -1.80 -15.59
N THR A 200 12.00 -2.66 -14.59
CA THR A 200 11.51 -4.05 -14.60
C THR A 200 10.36 -4.22 -13.61
N ALA A 201 9.39 -5.04 -13.97
CA ALA A 201 8.28 -5.39 -13.10
C ALA A 201 8.71 -6.40 -12.02
N LEU A 202 8.12 -6.29 -10.85
CA LEU A 202 8.24 -7.24 -9.74
C LEU A 202 6.86 -7.44 -9.15
N HIS A 203 6.17 -8.52 -9.49
CA HIS A 203 4.86 -8.85 -8.92
C HIS A 203 5.00 -9.07 -7.42
N THR A 204 4.27 -8.28 -6.64
CA THR A 204 4.32 -8.24 -5.17
C THR A 204 2.90 -8.26 -4.59
N PRO A 205 2.17 -9.39 -4.77
CA PRO A 205 0.81 -9.51 -4.27
C PRO A 205 0.78 -9.45 -2.74
N GLY A 206 -0.38 -9.06 -2.22
CA GLY A 206 -0.64 -9.04 -0.78
C GLY A 206 -1.43 -7.83 -0.33
N HIS A 207 -1.06 -6.61 -0.68
CA HIS A 207 -1.90 -5.42 -0.53
C HIS A 207 -3.14 -5.55 -1.44
N THR A 208 -2.88 -5.77 -2.72
CA THR A 208 -3.85 -6.26 -3.70
C THR A 208 -3.26 -7.48 -4.44
N SER A 209 -4.11 -8.27 -5.08
CA SER A 209 -3.68 -9.45 -5.84
C SER A 209 -2.84 -9.10 -7.07
N ASN A 210 -3.09 -7.95 -7.68
CA ASN A 210 -2.42 -7.47 -8.89
C ASN A 210 -1.29 -6.48 -8.62
N HIS A 211 -0.90 -6.29 -7.36
CA HIS A 211 0.14 -5.31 -7.02
C HIS A 211 1.49 -5.65 -7.65
N THR A 212 2.13 -4.65 -8.23
CA THR A 212 3.45 -4.74 -8.87
C THR A 212 4.33 -3.58 -8.46
N CYS A 213 5.50 -3.86 -7.90
CA CYS A 213 6.56 -2.88 -7.78
C CYS A 213 7.29 -2.73 -9.11
N PHE A 214 7.87 -1.56 -9.35
CA PHE A 214 8.69 -1.27 -10.53
C PHE A 214 10.11 -0.92 -10.13
N ALA A 215 11.07 -1.73 -10.58
CA ALA A 215 12.47 -1.58 -10.25
C ALA A 215 13.22 -0.80 -11.35
N PHE A 216 13.64 0.41 -11.04
CA PHE A 216 14.44 1.28 -11.89
C PHE A 216 15.93 0.97 -11.72
N ASN A 217 16.67 1.02 -12.84
CA ASN A 217 18.12 0.88 -12.87
C ASN A 217 18.71 1.69 -14.04
N ASP A 218 19.66 2.59 -13.73
CA ASP A 218 20.43 3.36 -14.72
C ASP A 218 21.90 2.89 -14.83
N GLY A 219 22.24 1.75 -14.24
CA GLY A 219 23.59 1.21 -14.19
C GLY A 219 24.46 1.75 -13.05
N SER A 220 24.05 2.83 -12.39
CA SER A 220 24.74 3.41 -11.23
C SER A 220 23.88 3.43 -9.97
N THR A 221 22.57 3.61 -10.11
CA THR A 221 21.59 3.64 -9.03
C THR A 221 20.43 2.69 -9.33
N THR A 222 19.90 2.12 -8.24
CA THR A 222 18.71 1.29 -8.28
C THR A 222 17.64 1.85 -7.35
N SER A 223 16.41 1.97 -7.85
CA SER A 223 15.28 2.45 -7.06
C SER A 223 14.08 1.54 -7.25
N LEU A 224 13.39 1.22 -6.16
CA LEU A 224 12.16 0.44 -6.21
C LEU A 224 10.95 1.35 -5.99
N PHE A 225 10.15 1.60 -7.04
CA PHE A 225 8.83 2.18 -6.90
C PHE A 225 7.91 1.12 -6.31
N SER A 226 7.60 1.25 -5.03
CA SER A 226 6.97 0.20 -4.26
C SER A 226 5.46 0.25 -4.26
N GLY A 227 4.84 1.25 -4.91
CA GLY A 227 3.40 1.44 -4.76
C GLY A 227 3.02 1.48 -3.28
N ASP A 228 2.06 0.68 -2.91
CA ASP A 228 1.59 0.51 -1.54
C ASP A 228 2.10 -0.76 -0.85
N HIS A 229 3.01 -1.50 -1.50
CA HIS A 229 3.62 -2.68 -0.89
C HIS A 229 4.53 -2.33 0.30
N VAL A 230 5.33 -1.28 0.18
CA VAL A 230 6.17 -0.75 1.26
C VAL A 230 6.00 0.76 1.33
N MET A 231 5.46 1.26 2.42
CA MET A 231 5.30 2.68 2.72
C MET A 231 6.24 3.10 3.84
N GLY A 232 6.83 4.30 3.73
CA GLY A 232 7.79 4.79 4.75
C GLY A 232 7.14 5.28 6.03
N TRP A 233 5.91 5.74 5.99
CA TRP A 233 5.24 6.43 7.09
C TRP A 233 4.31 5.52 7.93
N SER A 234 3.91 4.37 7.39
CA SER A 234 2.98 3.42 8.00
C SER A 234 3.24 2.01 7.49
N THR A 235 2.66 1.02 8.15
CA THR A 235 2.53 -0.32 7.58
C THR A 235 1.43 -0.35 6.54
N THR A 236 1.61 -1.18 5.52
CA THR A 236 0.65 -1.39 4.45
C THR A 236 -0.65 -1.99 4.96
N VAL A 237 -1.78 -1.55 4.43
CA VAL A 237 -3.07 -2.18 4.65
C VAL A 237 -3.13 -3.49 3.85
N VAL A 238 -3.43 -4.58 4.53
CA VAL A 238 -3.69 -5.89 3.91
C VAL A 238 -5.08 -6.33 4.37
N SER A 239 -6.06 -6.11 3.51
CA SER A 239 -7.47 -6.31 3.86
C SER A 239 -8.14 -7.31 2.93
N PRO A 240 -8.63 -8.45 3.43
CA PRO A 240 -9.50 -9.32 2.65
C PRO A 240 -10.75 -8.56 2.15
N PRO A 241 -11.35 -8.98 1.02
CA PRO A 241 -11.13 -10.22 0.31
C PRO A 241 -9.94 -10.24 -0.66
N ASP A 242 -9.45 -9.10 -1.15
CA ASP A 242 -8.35 -9.07 -2.11
C ASP A 242 -6.98 -9.12 -1.43
N GLY A 243 -6.81 -8.43 -0.30
CA GLY A 243 -5.59 -8.46 0.49
C GLY A 243 -5.31 -9.84 1.08
N ASP A 244 -4.06 -10.30 0.94
CA ASP A 244 -3.59 -11.63 1.35
C ASP A 244 -2.30 -11.52 2.17
N MET A 245 -2.37 -11.87 3.47
CA MET A 245 -1.23 -11.73 4.38
C MET A 245 -0.11 -12.72 4.07
N ALA A 246 -0.41 -13.92 3.60
CA ALA A 246 0.61 -14.91 3.24
C ALA A 246 1.39 -14.43 2.01
N ALA A 247 0.70 -14.01 0.96
CA ALA A 247 1.30 -13.44 -0.24
C ALA A 247 2.10 -12.15 0.10
N TYR A 248 1.59 -11.31 1.02
CA TYR A 248 2.29 -10.10 1.47
C TYR A 248 3.63 -10.42 2.15
N PHE A 249 3.66 -11.42 3.05
CA PHE A 249 4.90 -11.89 3.66
C PHE A 249 5.91 -12.39 2.64
N ASP A 250 5.46 -13.18 1.67
CA ASP A 250 6.35 -13.71 0.62
C ASP A 250 6.91 -12.57 -0.24
N SER A 251 6.07 -11.60 -0.63
CA SER A 251 6.47 -10.41 -1.36
C SER A 251 7.46 -9.54 -0.56
N LEU A 252 7.23 -9.34 0.75
CA LEU A 252 8.19 -8.64 1.63
C LEU A 252 9.54 -9.34 1.68
N ARG A 253 9.57 -10.69 1.75
CA ARG A 253 10.82 -11.45 1.75
C ARG A 253 11.59 -11.31 0.43
N VAL A 254 10.87 -11.27 -0.70
CA VAL A 254 11.48 -10.99 -2.01
C VAL A 254 12.10 -9.59 -2.02
N VAL A 255 11.38 -8.56 -1.55
CA VAL A 255 11.90 -7.19 -1.47
C VAL A 255 13.05 -7.07 -0.48
N ALA A 256 13.01 -7.76 0.67
CA ALA A 256 14.11 -7.80 1.65
C ALA A 256 15.41 -8.41 1.09
N GLY A 257 15.30 -9.29 0.11
CA GLY A 257 16.46 -9.90 -0.58
C GLY A 257 17.07 -9.02 -1.68
N ARG A 258 16.45 -7.87 -2.00
CA ARG A 258 16.97 -6.93 -3.01
C ARG A 258 18.03 -6.01 -2.43
N THR A 259 18.78 -5.38 -3.34
CA THR A 259 19.86 -4.43 -2.99
C THR A 259 19.61 -3.04 -3.58
N ASP A 260 18.35 -2.61 -3.63
CA ASP A 260 18.00 -1.27 -4.09
C ASP A 260 18.60 -0.20 -3.16
N ASP A 261 19.04 0.93 -3.72
CA ASP A 261 19.59 2.05 -2.96
C ASP A 261 18.49 2.82 -2.24
N VAL A 262 17.28 2.86 -2.81
CA VAL A 262 16.12 3.54 -2.24
C VAL A 262 14.82 2.84 -2.62
N ILE A 263 13.87 2.82 -1.70
CA ILE A 263 12.46 2.51 -1.99
C ILE A 263 11.68 3.83 -2.08
N ILE A 264 10.92 3.98 -3.15
CA ILE A 264 10.09 5.16 -3.45
C ILE A 264 8.62 4.73 -3.40
N PRO A 265 7.94 4.95 -2.26
CA PRO A 265 6.52 4.60 -2.09
C PRO A 265 5.61 5.62 -2.76
N THR A 266 4.39 5.22 -3.10
CA THR A 266 3.39 6.15 -3.61
C THR A 266 2.96 7.18 -2.56
N HIS A 267 2.97 6.79 -1.27
CA HIS A 267 2.63 7.69 -0.17
C HIS A 267 3.82 7.94 0.76
N GLY A 268 4.12 9.22 0.99
CA GLY A 268 5.15 9.64 1.95
C GLY A 268 6.54 9.84 1.36
N SER A 269 7.56 9.71 2.20
CA SER A 269 8.96 9.92 1.84
C SER A 269 9.63 8.65 1.31
N PRO A 270 10.65 8.78 0.44
CA PRO A 270 11.52 7.67 0.10
C PRO A 270 12.21 7.05 1.33
N VAL A 271 12.43 5.74 1.29
CA VAL A 271 13.15 4.98 2.32
C VAL A 271 14.58 4.75 1.84
N THR A 272 15.54 5.35 2.54
CA THR A 272 16.97 5.37 2.15
C THR A 272 17.83 4.25 2.75
N ASP A 273 17.26 3.41 3.62
CA ASP A 273 17.84 2.15 4.08
C ASP A 273 16.83 1.01 3.88
N PRO A 274 16.60 0.60 2.60
CA PRO A 274 15.57 -0.36 2.26
C PRO A 274 15.68 -1.68 2.99
N GLN A 275 16.89 -2.24 3.08
CA GLN A 275 17.11 -3.58 3.61
C GLN A 275 16.79 -3.65 5.10
N THR A 276 17.22 -2.66 5.87
CA THR A 276 16.90 -2.58 7.30
C THR A 276 15.41 -2.35 7.50
N TYR A 277 14.83 -1.42 6.74
CA TYR A 277 13.43 -1.05 6.86
C TYR A 277 12.50 -2.24 6.55
N VAL A 278 12.71 -2.94 5.43
CA VAL A 278 11.85 -4.07 5.04
C VAL A 278 11.97 -5.23 6.04
N ARG A 279 13.18 -5.51 6.57
CA ARG A 279 13.33 -6.49 7.66
C ARG A 279 12.55 -6.10 8.93
N GLN A 280 12.50 -4.80 9.26
CA GLN A 280 11.69 -4.32 10.39
C GLN A 280 10.19 -4.52 10.12
N LEU A 281 9.72 -4.30 8.88
CA LEU A 281 8.32 -4.58 8.50
C LEU A 281 7.98 -6.07 8.65
N VAL A 282 8.86 -6.97 8.18
CA VAL A 282 8.67 -8.43 8.34
C VAL A 282 8.58 -8.79 9.82
N ALA A 283 9.56 -8.38 10.62
CA ALA A 283 9.59 -8.67 12.05
C ALA A 283 8.37 -8.12 12.78
N HIS A 284 7.92 -6.90 12.45
CA HIS A 284 6.72 -6.31 13.01
C HIS A 284 5.47 -7.15 12.71
N ARG A 285 5.30 -7.62 11.48
CA ARG A 285 4.18 -8.49 11.10
C ARG A 285 4.23 -9.84 11.80
N GLU A 286 5.41 -10.45 11.93
CA GLU A 286 5.60 -11.71 12.67
C GLU A 286 5.26 -11.56 14.16
N VAL A 287 5.68 -10.46 14.79
CA VAL A 287 5.30 -10.15 16.18
C VAL A 287 3.78 -9.97 16.31
N ARG A 288 3.14 -9.26 15.38
CA ARG A 288 1.68 -9.08 15.37
C ARG A 288 0.97 -10.43 15.25
N GLU A 289 1.42 -11.28 14.36
CA GLU A 289 0.87 -12.63 14.18
C GLU A 289 0.97 -13.47 15.45
N GLN A 290 2.14 -13.47 16.11
CA GLN A 290 2.33 -14.15 17.37
C GLN A 290 1.42 -13.60 18.49
N GLN A 291 1.23 -12.29 18.56
CA GLN A 291 0.29 -11.66 19.51
C GLN A 291 -1.15 -12.14 19.30
N ILE A 292 -1.58 -12.29 18.04
CA ILE A 292 -2.92 -12.82 17.71
C ILE A 292 -3.04 -14.28 18.17
N VAL A 293 -2.04 -15.11 17.87
CA VAL A 293 -2.02 -16.54 18.33
C VAL A 293 -2.11 -16.60 19.87
N ASP A 294 -1.33 -15.79 20.57
CA ASP A 294 -1.33 -15.76 22.02
C ASP A 294 -2.65 -15.22 22.61
N ALA A 295 -3.27 -14.25 21.96
CA ALA A 295 -4.60 -13.76 22.34
C ALA A 295 -5.66 -14.85 22.23
N VAL A 296 -5.70 -15.59 21.11
CA VAL A 296 -6.62 -16.74 20.93
C VAL A 296 -6.36 -17.83 21.97
N ARG A 297 -5.10 -18.16 22.26
CA ARG A 297 -4.72 -19.16 23.29
C ARG A 297 -5.14 -18.74 24.70
N ARG A 298 -5.23 -17.43 24.99
CA ARG A 298 -5.75 -16.91 26.25
C ARG A 298 -7.28 -16.89 26.31
N GLY A 299 -7.98 -17.22 25.23
CA GLY A 299 -9.42 -17.29 25.15
C GLY A 299 -10.11 -16.09 24.52
N LEU A 300 -9.37 -15.14 23.95
CA LEU A 300 -9.97 -14.08 23.11
C LEU A 300 -10.39 -14.75 21.80
N SER A 301 -11.68 -14.88 21.59
CA SER A 301 -12.25 -15.67 20.51
C SER A 301 -12.83 -14.85 19.37
N THR A 302 -12.93 -13.54 19.54
CA THR A 302 -13.49 -12.62 18.53
C THR A 302 -12.51 -11.54 18.12
N ILE A 303 -12.63 -11.06 16.90
CA ILE A 303 -11.79 -9.96 16.40
C ILE A 303 -11.96 -8.67 17.24
N PRO A 304 -13.17 -8.25 17.67
CA PRO A 304 -13.32 -7.11 18.56
C PRO A 304 -12.54 -7.23 19.87
N GLU A 305 -12.53 -8.40 20.52
CA GLU A 305 -11.74 -8.62 21.73
C GLU A 305 -10.24 -8.48 21.46
N MET A 306 -9.74 -9.11 20.38
CA MET A 306 -8.34 -9.02 19.97
C MET A 306 -7.93 -7.57 19.64
N VAL A 307 -8.74 -6.84 18.89
CA VAL A 307 -8.46 -5.44 18.55
C VAL A 307 -8.47 -4.55 19.80
N THR A 308 -9.42 -4.72 20.68
CA THR A 308 -9.50 -3.95 21.94
C THR A 308 -8.23 -4.14 22.78
N GLU A 309 -7.67 -5.34 22.83
CA GLU A 309 -6.44 -5.62 23.58
C GLU A 309 -5.19 -5.18 22.81
N LEU A 310 -5.04 -5.63 21.56
CA LEU A 310 -3.80 -5.46 20.80
C LEU A 310 -3.61 -4.05 20.26
N TYR A 311 -4.69 -3.28 20.14
CA TYR A 311 -4.68 -1.91 19.64
C TYR A 311 -5.20 -0.88 20.66
N ALA A 312 -5.15 -1.23 21.96
CA ALA A 312 -5.65 -0.39 23.06
C ALA A 312 -5.08 1.03 23.08
N ALA A 313 -3.90 1.25 22.56
CA ALA A 313 -3.28 2.57 22.52
C ALA A 313 -3.41 3.27 21.15
N VAL A 314 -4.12 2.66 20.20
CA VAL A 314 -4.46 3.24 18.89
C VAL A 314 -5.81 3.95 19.00
N SER A 315 -5.99 5.07 18.29
CA SER A 315 -7.29 5.76 18.24
C SER A 315 -8.40 4.81 17.80
N VAL A 316 -9.57 4.87 18.47
CA VAL A 316 -10.72 4.00 18.18
C VAL A 316 -11.19 4.09 16.72
N GLU A 317 -11.00 5.24 16.08
CA GLU A 317 -11.31 5.44 14.64
C GLU A 317 -10.52 4.49 13.73
N LEU A 318 -9.36 3.99 14.20
CA LEU A 318 -8.50 3.05 13.48
C LEU A 318 -8.77 1.59 13.85
N HIS A 319 -9.73 1.31 14.76
CA HIS A 319 -10.05 -0.07 15.14
C HIS A 319 -10.72 -0.86 14.01
N LYS A 320 -11.50 -0.22 13.12
CA LYS A 320 -12.07 -0.90 11.95
C LYS A 320 -10.98 -1.36 10.96
N PRO A 321 -10.05 -0.51 10.49
CA PRO A 321 -8.89 -0.98 9.73
C PRO A 321 -8.05 -2.04 10.46
N ALA A 322 -7.86 -1.90 11.78
CA ALA A 322 -7.15 -2.90 12.58
C ALA A 322 -7.87 -4.26 12.59
N ALA A 323 -9.20 -4.28 12.65
CA ALA A 323 -9.99 -5.51 12.59
C ALA A 323 -9.77 -6.27 11.26
N ARG A 324 -9.72 -5.56 10.14
CA ARG A 324 -9.41 -6.15 8.83
C ARG A 324 -7.98 -6.68 8.76
N SER A 325 -7.02 -5.97 9.36
CA SER A 325 -5.64 -6.47 9.48
C SER A 325 -5.57 -7.74 10.35
N VAL A 326 -6.28 -7.79 11.48
CA VAL A 326 -6.38 -8.99 12.32
C VAL A 326 -7.03 -10.14 11.53
N LEU A 327 -8.12 -9.89 10.80
CA LEU A 327 -8.74 -10.89 9.94
C LEU A 327 -7.75 -11.45 8.91
N SER A 328 -6.95 -10.60 8.26
CA SER A 328 -5.96 -11.02 7.27
C SER A 328 -4.92 -11.98 7.87
N HIS A 329 -4.42 -11.70 9.08
CA HIS A 329 -3.56 -12.64 9.83
C HIS A 329 -4.28 -13.92 10.20
N LEU A 330 -5.54 -13.84 10.66
CA LEU A 330 -6.32 -15.01 11.04
C LEU A 330 -6.58 -15.94 9.84
N VAL A 331 -6.84 -15.40 8.65
CA VAL A 331 -6.96 -16.19 7.41
C VAL A 331 -5.71 -17.00 7.17
N LYS A 332 -4.53 -16.37 7.20
CA LYS A 332 -3.25 -17.07 7.04
C LYS A 332 -3.04 -18.14 8.13
N LEU A 333 -3.30 -17.82 9.40
CA LEU A 333 -3.13 -18.77 10.52
C LEU A 333 -4.09 -19.96 10.46
N VAL A 334 -5.29 -19.76 9.89
CA VAL A 334 -6.25 -20.84 9.62
C VAL A 334 -5.74 -21.73 8.50
N ASP A 335 -5.25 -21.17 7.40
CA ASP A 335 -4.70 -21.92 6.27
C ASP A 335 -3.45 -22.71 6.69
N GLU A 336 -2.67 -22.22 7.65
CA GLU A 336 -1.53 -22.91 8.27
C GLU A 336 -1.94 -23.96 9.34
N GLY A 337 -3.22 -24.03 9.71
CA GLY A 337 -3.72 -24.95 10.71
C GLY A 337 -3.34 -24.60 12.16
N THR A 338 -2.92 -23.38 12.45
CA THR A 338 -2.58 -22.89 13.79
C THR A 338 -3.81 -22.45 14.58
N ILE A 339 -4.81 -21.91 13.88
CA ILE A 339 -6.09 -21.43 14.42
C ILE A 339 -7.22 -22.12 13.64
N ALA A 340 -8.30 -22.47 14.35
CA ALA A 340 -9.56 -22.92 13.76
C ALA A 340 -10.66 -21.88 13.99
N PHE A 341 -11.76 -21.99 13.26
CA PHE A 341 -12.90 -21.07 13.35
C PHE A 341 -14.23 -21.82 13.13
N ASP A 342 -15.34 -21.22 13.50
CA ASP A 342 -16.66 -21.83 13.60
C ASP A 342 -17.47 -21.86 12.28
N SER A 343 -16.95 -21.32 11.18
CA SER A 343 -17.64 -21.27 9.89
C SER A 343 -17.11 -22.35 8.93
N PRO A 344 -17.98 -22.97 8.10
CA PRO A 344 -17.54 -24.01 7.15
C PRO A 344 -16.91 -23.45 5.86
N VAL A 345 -16.87 -22.14 5.65
CA VAL A 345 -16.49 -21.57 4.35
C VAL A 345 -15.17 -20.81 4.42
N LYS A 346 -15.13 -19.67 5.05
CA LYS A 346 -13.95 -18.76 5.14
C LYS A 346 -13.99 -18.02 6.47
N PRO A 347 -12.82 -17.64 7.04
CA PRO A 347 -12.77 -16.72 8.19
C PRO A 347 -13.45 -15.40 7.89
N ARG A 348 -14.13 -14.82 8.89
CA ARG A 348 -14.91 -13.58 8.76
C ARG A 348 -14.67 -12.71 9.98
N LEU A 349 -15.03 -11.42 9.87
CA LEU A 349 -14.97 -10.45 10.97
C LEU A 349 -15.81 -10.87 12.18
N ASP A 350 -16.91 -11.60 11.95
CA ASP A 350 -17.87 -12.09 12.92
C ASP A 350 -17.70 -13.56 13.31
N SER A 351 -16.64 -14.24 12.87
CA SER A 351 -16.32 -15.62 13.23
C SER A 351 -15.80 -15.74 14.66
N ILE A 352 -15.97 -16.95 15.23
CA ILE A 352 -15.35 -17.36 16.50
C ILE A 352 -14.08 -18.15 16.21
N TYR A 353 -12.97 -17.74 16.80
CA TYR A 353 -11.65 -18.32 16.59
C TYR A 353 -11.17 -19.09 17.81
N VAL A 354 -10.54 -20.23 17.60
CA VAL A 354 -9.99 -21.08 18.65
C VAL A 354 -8.60 -21.58 18.27
N ALA A 355 -7.73 -21.77 19.25
CA ALA A 355 -6.42 -22.38 19.02
C ALA A 355 -6.58 -23.89 18.71
N VAL A 356 -5.75 -24.38 17.78
CA VAL A 356 -5.69 -25.83 17.42
C VAL A 356 -4.70 -26.55 18.35
#